data_fc908e704b721f511e65db4f31413469
#
_entry.id   fc908e704b721f511e65db4f31413469
#
_cell.length_a   1.000
_cell.length_b   1.000
_cell.length_c   1.000
_cell.angle_alpha   90.00
_cell.angle_beta   90.00
_cell.angle_gamma   90.00
#
_symmetry.space_group_name_H-M   'P 1'
#
loop_
_entity.id
_entity.type
_entity.pdbx_description
1 polymer ?
#
loop_
_entity_poly.entity_id
_entity_poly.type
_entity_poly.pdbx_seq_one_letter_code
_entity_poly.pdbx_strand_id
1 'polypeptide(L)'
;MKKIISLLTVILVFQSCSDPDNTINDVLDNYQKGAVLRTISSSGAYNFYDQSNSVFTATIEAHDEEDGALLNNVEIFISADSGEEVQIRTLNASEFTNGPTGLPRTTFSVSLTEVDSKISYVGGSTINIRLKLNLTNGRSFSTEAVTGSMTGSYFKSPYAYNKIVLCNVTDGSAVPGIYTVKMVDTYGDGWQDSRIKLTLDGTEHIFAIPSPYGSGVAINATLEPYTGNDSSGFSTITIPNSAKTMKWEWIEGRYPDETNYTIAYTKLDGSKSQNSFVQASHGTSGNNDALIGEKILSICQ
;
A
#
# COMPACT_ATOMS: atom_id res chain seq x y z
N MET A 1 1.52 85.89 14.25
CA MET A 1 2.24 85.08 13.23
C MET A 1 2.82 83.75 13.78
N LYS A 2 3.50 83.74 14.95
CA LYS A 2 4.09 82.48 15.52
C LYS A 2 3.06 81.38 15.83
N LYS A 3 1.82 81.71 16.26
CA LYS A 3 0.78 80.72 16.56
C LYS A 3 0.13 80.12 15.32
N ILE A 4 0.10 80.84 14.20
CA ILE A 4 -0.47 80.33 12.91
C ILE A 4 0.52 79.39 12.24
N ILE A 5 1.80 79.63 12.34
CA ILE A 5 2.85 78.73 11.80
C ILE A 5 2.87 77.45 12.57
N SER A 6 2.66 77.41 13.89
CA SER A 6 2.59 76.22 14.72
C SER A 6 1.36 75.34 14.38
N LEU A 7 0.23 75.95 14.00
CA LEU A 7 -0.98 75.25 13.60
C LEU A 7 -0.80 74.59 12.18
N LEU A 8 -0.14 75.30 11.25
CA LEU A 8 0.15 74.77 9.93
C LEU A 8 1.11 73.59 9.96
N THR A 9 2.10 73.59 10.89
CA THR A 9 3.06 72.50 11.05
C THR A 9 2.39 71.23 11.58
N VAL A 10 1.39 71.35 12.45
CA VAL A 10 0.62 70.20 12.99
C VAL A 10 -0.29 69.56 11.92
N ILE A 11 -0.85 70.38 10.99
CA ILE A 11 -1.69 69.85 9.92
C ILE A 11 -0.88 69.06 8.87
N LEU A 12 0.39 69.42 8.64
CA LEU A 12 1.28 68.71 7.71
C LEU A 12 1.75 67.35 8.19
N VAL A 13 1.67 67.03 9.49
CA VAL A 13 2.11 65.75 10.05
C VAL A 13 1.04 64.66 9.87
N PHE A 14 -0.22 64.99 9.59
CA PHE A 14 -1.30 64.02 9.37
C PHE A 14 -1.52 63.60 7.90
N GLN A 15 -0.69 64.08 6.97
CA GLN A 15 -0.75 63.67 5.56
C GLN A 15 0.21 62.52 5.22
N SER A 16 0.85 61.91 6.21
CA SER A 16 1.76 60.80 6.01
C SER A 16 1.03 59.50 6.29
N CYS A 17 0.84 58.70 5.27
CA CYS A 17 0.47 57.31 5.22
C CYS A 17 -0.93 57.01 4.61
N SER A 18 -1.11 57.36 3.35
CA SER A 18 -1.88 56.53 2.46
C SER A 18 -1.19 56.53 1.11
N ASP A 19 -0.11 55.75 1.03
CA ASP A 19 0.49 55.44 -0.26
C ASP A 19 -0.39 54.34 -0.90
N PRO A 20 -1.20 54.66 -1.91
CA PRO A 20 -2.04 53.68 -2.56
C PRO A 20 -1.24 52.63 -3.32
N ASP A 21 0.03 52.87 -3.58
CA ASP A 21 0.96 51.98 -4.29
C ASP A 21 1.83 51.14 -3.33
N ASN A 22 1.36 50.89 -2.09
CA ASN A 22 2.11 50.02 -1.19
C ASN A 22 2.03 48.55 -1.67
N THR A 23 3.17 47.96 -2.02
CA THR A 23 3.33 46.56 -2.43
C THR A 23 2.59 45.56 -1.49
N ILE A 24 2.43 45.95 -0.20
CA ILE A 24 1.66 45.12 0.76
C ILE A 24 0.18 45.14 0.43
N ASN A 25 -0.39 46.24 -0.01
CA ASN A 25 -1.80 46.33 -0.42
C ASN A 25 -2.02 45.54 -1.70
N ASP A 26 -1.11 45.62 -2.68
CA ASP A 26 -1.16 44.83 -3.90
C ASP A 26 -1.14 43.32 -3.60
N VAL A 27 -0.36 42.90 -2.64
CA VAL A 27 -0.31 41.49 -2.20
C VAL A 27 -1.59 41.10 -1.47
N LEU A 28 -2.12 41.97 -0.61
CA LEU A 28 -3.35 41.70 0.15
C LEU A 28 -4.62 41.74 -0.74
N ASP A 29 -4.64 42.61 -1.75
CA ASP A 29 -5.79 42.75 -2.65
C ASP A 29 -5.78 41.71 -3.78
N ASN A 30 -4.62 41.21 -4.16
CA ASN A 30 -4.45 40.27 -5.28
C ASN A 30 -4.11 38.83 -4.89
N TYR A 31 -4.02 38.50 -3.59
CA TYR A 31 -3.75 37.13 -3.21
C TYR A 31 -4.96 36.22 -3.50
N GLN A 32 -4.69 35.08 -4.08
CA GLN A 32 -5.71 34.07 -4.35
C GLN A 32 -5.59 32.95 -3.33
N LYS A 33 -6.67 32.63 -2.65
CA LYS A 33 -6.73 31.45 -1.81
C LYS A 33 -6.77 30.20 -2.66
N GLY A 34 -6.01 29.19 -2.25
CA GLY A 34 -6.07 27.86 -2.87
C GLY A 34 -7.35 27.12 -2.51
N ALA A 35 -7.49 25.92 -3.08
CA ALA A 35 -8.50 24.97 -2.66
C ALA A 35 -7.82 23.66 -2.25
N VAL A 36 -8.45 22.92 -1.34
CA VAL A 36 -7.98 21.62 -0.86
C VAL A 36 -9.06 20.56 -1.01
N LEU A 37 -8.62 19.33 -1.26
CA LEU A 37 -9.48 18.15 -1.29
C LEU A 37 -9.05 17.24 -0.14
N ARG A 38 -9.63 17.48 1.03
CA ARG A 38 -9.26 16.80 2.27
C ARG A 38 -9.68 15.34 2.23
N THR A 39 -8.78 14.44 2.58
CA THR A 39 -9.10 13.04 2.84
C THR A 39 -9.64 12.88 4.26
N ILE A 40 -10.91 12.55 4.38
CA ILE A 40 -11.58 12.29 5.66
C ILE A 40 -11.26 10.87 6.13
N SER A 41 -11.37 9.91 5.23
CA SER A 41 -11.00 8.52 5.46
C SER A 41 -10.59 7.85 4.16
N SER A 42 -9.77 6.83 4.27
CA SER A 42 -9.48 5.93 3.16
C SER A 42 -9.25 4.51 3.67
N SER A 43 -9.69 3.52 2.90
CA SER A 43 -9.58 2.10 3.25
C SER A 43 -9.46 1.25 1.99
N GLY A 44 -9.19 -0.04 2.20
CA GLY A 44 -9.10 -1.03 1.15
C GLY A 44 -7.67 -1.23 0.62
N ALA A 45 -7.49 -2.40 0.04
CA ALA A 45 -6.25 -2.87 -0.56
C ALA A 45 -6.56 -3.61 -1.85
N TYR A 46 -5.56 -3.74 -2.70
CA TYR A 46 -5.64 -4.53 -3.91
C TYR A 46 -4.90 -5.86 -3.73
N ASN A 47 -5.50 -6.94 -4.22
CA ASN A 47 -4.90 -8.26 -4.25
C ASN A 47 -5.07 -8.88 -5.63
N PHE A 48 -3.98 -9.22 -6.28
CA PHE A 48 -3.94 -9.78 -7.64
C PHE A 48 -4.78 -11.06 -7.78
N TYR A 49 -4.81 -11.89 -6.73
CA TYR A 49 -5.54 -13.17 -6.72
C TYR A 49 -7.00 -13.04 -6.26
N ASP A 50 -7.42 -11.86 -5.82
CA ASP A 50 -8.79 -11.59 -5.38
C ASP A 50 -9.27 -10.23 -5.91
N GLN A 51 -9.30 -10.09 -7.23
CA GLN A 51 -9.65 -8.83 -7.90
C GLN A 51 -11.09 -8.39 -7.60
N SER A 52 -12.00 -9.34 -7.49
CA SER A 52 -13.44 -9.08 -7.28
C SER A 52 -13.74 -8.40 -5.94
N ASN A 53 -12.95 -8.70 -4.90
CA ASN A 53 -13.09 -8.12 -3.57
C ASN A 53 -12.08 -6.99 -3.29
N SER A 54 -11.22 -6.70 -4.26
CA SER A 54 -10.19 -5.68 -4.14
C SER A 54 -10.73 -4.31 -4.51
N VAL A 55 -11.04 -3.50 -3.50
CA VAL A 55 -11.63 -2.17 -3.68
C VAL A 55 -10.91 -1.17 -2.77
N PHE A 56 -10.48 -0.06 -3.35
CA PHE A 56 -10.06 1.13 -2.61
C PHE A 56 -11.25 2.07 -2.47
N THR A 57 -11.45 2.63 -1.29
CA THR A 57 -12.51 3.60 -1.00
C THR A 57 -11.92 4.80 -0.27
N ALA A 58 -12.31 6.01 -0.67
CA ALA A 58 -11.96 7.23 0.04
C ALA A 58 -13.16 8.16 0.18
N THR A 59 -13.27 8.80 1.34
CA THR A 59 -14.17 9.91 1.59
C THR A 59 -13.38 11.20 1.54
N ILE A 60 -13.80 12.11 0.67
CA ILE A 60 -13.14 13.39 0.41
C ILE A 60 -14.09 14.56 0.70
N GLU A 61 -13.50 15.69 1.09
CA GLU A 61 -14.20 16.93 1.42
C GLU A 61 -13.52 18.10 0.72
N ALA A 62 -14.27 18.86 -0.08
CA ALA A 62 -13.76 20.03 -0.79
C ALA A 62 -13.85 21.28 0.09
N HIS A 63 -12.77 22.08 0.10
CA HIS A 63 -12.74 23.37 0.79
C HIS A 63 -11.98 24.37 -0.10
N ASP A 64 -12.69 25.39 -0.52
CA ASP A 64 -12.19 26.53 -1.29
C ASP A 64 -12.43 27.84 -0.53
N GLU A 65 -12.21 28.97 -1.17
CA GLU A 65 -12.36 30.30 -0.54
C GLU A 65 -13.82 30.69 -0.23
N GLU A 66 -14.80 29.97 -0.78
CA GLU A 66 -16.23 30.15 -0.54
C GLU A 66 -16.82 28.91 0.17
N ASP A 67 -16.05 28.27 1.04
CA ASP A 67 -16.46 27.11 1.84
C ASP A 67 -17.05 25.98 0.99
N GLY A 68 -16.45 25.73 -0.19
CA GLY A 68 -16.83 24.67 -1.11
C GLY A 68 -17.88 25.06 -2.14
N ALA A 69 -18.36 26.30 -2.17
CA ALA A 69 -19.38 26.75 -3.13
C ALA A 69 -18.82 26.87 -4.57
N LEU A 70 -17.51 26.96 -4.73
CA LEU A 70 -16.86 26.97 -6.04
C LEU A 70 -16.63 25.57 -6.62
N LEU A 71 -16.92 24.49 -5.90
CA LEU A 71 -16.76 23.13 -6.40
C LEU A 71 -17.56 22.93 -7.69
N ASN A 72 -16.87 22.59 -8.79
CA ASN A 72 -17.49 22.18 -10.05
C ASN A 72 -17.53 20.66 -10.17
N ASN A 73 -16.36 20.03 -10.16
CA ASN A 73 -16.23 18.57 -10.18
C ASN A 73 -14.85 18.11 -9.68
N VAL A 74 -14.73 16.80 -9.47
CA VAL A 74 -13.45 16.13 -9.22
C VAL A 74 -13.26 15.04 -10.26
N GLU A 75 -12.21 15.14 -11.05
CA GLU A 75 -11.80 14.10 -12.00
C GLU A 75 -10.90 13.08 -11.31
N ILE A 76 -11.13 11.79 -11.58
CA ILE A 76 -10.35 10.68 -11.04
C ILE A 76 -9.55 10.04 -12.17
N PHE A 77 -8.25 9.95 -11.98
CA PHE A 77 -7.30 9.34 -12.89
C PHE A 77 -6.60 8.15 -12.23
N ILE A 78 -6.24 7.16 -13.03
CA ILE A 78 -5.43 6.03 -12.58
C ILE A 78 -4.23 5.84 -13.50
N SER A 79 -3.12 5.37 -12.92
CA SER A 79 -1.96 4.84 -13.64
C SER A 79 -1.35 3.69 -12.85
N ALA A 80 -0.57 2.83 -13.52
CA ALA A 80 0.22 1.79 -12.88
C ALA A 80 1.70 2.15 -12.97
N ASP A 81 2.40 2.13 -11.85
CA ASP A 81 3.82 2.49 -11.73
C ASP A 81 4.10 3.88 -12.38
N SER A 82 4.90 3.93 -13.43
CA SER A 82 5.18 5.15 -14.21
C SER A 82 4.48 5.16 -15.59
N GLY A 83 3.44 4.34 -15.76
CA GLY A 83 2.68 4.21 -17.01
C GLY A 83 1.80 5.42 -17.30
N GLU A 84 1.16 5.37 -18.46
CA GLU A 84 0.22 6.41 -18.92
C GLU A 84 -0.98 6.50 -17.95
N GLU A 85 -1.41 7.72 -17.70
CA GLU A 85 -2.54 8.01 -16.85
C GLU A 85 -3.86 8.02 -17.65
N VAL A 86 -4.89 7.39 -17.12
CA VAL A 86 -6.21 7.31 -17.75
C VAL A 86 -7.27 7.85 -16.80
N GLN A 87 -8.12 8.75 -17.30
CA GLN A 87 -9.28 9.22 -16.56
C GLN A 87 -10.36 8.12 -16.53
N ILE A 88 -10.83 7.80 -15.32
CA ILE A 88 -11.85 6.74 -15.13
C ILE A 88 -13.23 7.31 -14.77
N ARG A 89 -13.27 8.48 -14.12
CA ARG A 89 -14.53 9.03 -13.60
C ARG A 89 -14.44 10.54 -13.38
N THR A 90 -15.61 11.20 -13.42
CA THR A 90 -15.82 12.56 -12.94
C THR A 90 -16.91 12.52 -11.88
N LEU A 91 -16.64 13.08 -10.70
CA LEU A 91 -17.62 13.30 -9.63
C LEU A 91 -18.10 14.74 -9.75
N ASN A 92 -19.37 14.95 -10.13
CA ASN A 92 -19.94 16.28 -10.27
C ASN A 92 -20.28 16.88 -8.89
N ALA A 93 -20.38 18.20 -8.78
CA ALA A 93 -20.73 18.86 -7.53
C ALA A 93 -22.04 18.34 -6.92
N SER A 94 -22.99 17.89 -7.75
CA SER A 94 -24.26 17.30 -7.30
C SER A 94 -24.14 15.96 -6.57
N GLU A 95 -22.98 15.29 -6.67
CA GLU A 95 -22.68 14.03 -5.95
C GLU A 95 -22.04 14.29 -4.57
N PHE A 96 -21.86 15.57 -4.23
CA PHE A 96 -21.36 15.97 -2.91
C PHE A 96 -22.53 16.46 -2.05
N THR A 97 -22.50 16.08 -0.79
CA THR A 97 -23.45 16.54 0.23
C THR A 97 -22.71 17.20 1.37
N ASN A 98 -23.34 18.15 2.05
CA ASN A 98 -22.68 18.83 3.17
C ASN A 98 -22.37 17.83 4.29
N GLY A 99 -21.10 17.72 4.64
CA GLY A 99 -20.62 16.95 5.77
C GLY A 99 -20.87 17.66 7.11
N PRO A 100 -20.43 17.06 8.23
CA PRO A 100 -20.59 17.66 9.56
C PRO A 100 -19.93 19.02 9.74
N THR A 101 -18.95 19.35 8.90
CA THR A 101 -18.26 20.65 8.85
C THR A 101 -19.01 21.72 8.06
N GLY A 102 -20.11 21.36 7.39
CA GLY A 102 -20.80 22.20 6.43
C GLY A 102 -20.19 22.20 5.01
N LEU A 103 -19.02 21.57 4.82
CA LEU A 103 -18.33 21.51 3.53
C LEU A 103 -18.83 20.36 2.66
N PRO A 104 -18.77 20.50 1.31
CA PRO A 104 -19.14 19.45 0.38
C PRO A 104 -18.27 18.19 0.55
N ARG A 105 -18.92 17.04 0.75
CA ARG A 105 -18.25 15.75 0.99
C ARG A 105 -18.88 14.66 0.13
N THR A 106 -18.03 13.75 -0.37
CA THR A 106 -18.49 12.56 -1.08
C THR A 106 -17.57 11.37 -0.79
N THR A 107 -18.04 10.17 -1.11
CA THR A 107 -17.25 8.94 -1.04
C THR A 107 -17.21 8.31 -2.42
N PHE A 108 -16.01 7.91 -2.84
CA PHE A 108 -15.82 7.18 -4.08
C PHE A 108 -15.04 5.89 -3.83
N SER A 109 -15.20 4.94 -4.74
CA SER A 109 -14.47 3.68 -4.72
C SER A 109 -13.88 3.39 -6.10
N VAL A 110 -12.71 2.76 -6.12
CA VAL A 110 -12.05 2.26 -7.32
C VAL A 110 -11.78 0.78 -7.09
N SER A 111 -12.40 -0.10 -7.87
CA SER A 111 -12.17 -1.55 -7.79
C SER A 111 -10.97 -1.96 -8.64
N LEU A 112 -10.30 -3.03 -8.26
CA LEU A 112 -9.21 -3.58 -9.08
C LEU A 112 -9.71 -4.09 -10.43
N THR A 113 -10.95 -4.58 -10.51
CA THR A 113 -11.60 -4.95 -11.77
C THR A 113 -11.80 -3.74 -12.70
N GLU A 114 -12.14 -2.56 -12.16
CA GLU A 114 -12.23 -1.32 -12.93
C GLU A 114 -10.85 -0.90 -13.44
N VAL A 115 -9.81 -1.00 -12.61
CA VAL A 115 -8.42 -0.74 -13.00
C VAL A 115 -7.99 -1.66 -14.13
N ASP A 116 -8.22 -2.98 -14.01
CA ASP A 116 -7.89 -4.01 -15.00
C ASP A 116 -8.53 -3.75 -16.38
N SER A 117 -9.74 -3.20 -16.38
CA SER A 117 -10.45 -2.85 -17.61
C SER A 117 -9.87 -1.63 -18.36
N LYS A 118 -8.99 -0.86 -17.74
CA LYS A 118 -8.50 0.45 -18.25
C LYS A 118 -7.01 0.51 -18.49
N ILE A 119 -6.22 -0.14 -17.64
CA ILE A 119 -4.75 -0.11 -17.71
C ILE A 119 -4.19 -1.50 -17.45
N SER A 120 -3.02 -1.78 -18.00
CA SER A 120 -2.27 -3.01 -17.70
C SER A 120 -1.43 -2.82 -16.43
N TYR A 121 -1.41 -3.84 -15.59
CA TYR A 121 -0.58 -3.92 -14.40
C TYR A 121 -0.21 -5.38 -14.13
N VAL A 122 0.71 -5.60 -13.21
CA VAL A 122 1.09 -6.94 -12.71
C VAL A 122 1.00 -6.96 -11.19
N GLY A 123 1.03 -8.14 -10.61
CA GLY A 123 1.17 -8.24 -9.16
C GLY A 123 2.45 -7.52 -8.69
N GLY A 124 2.36 -6.74 -7.63
CA GLY A 124 3.42 -5.87 -7.14
C GLY A 124 3.42 -4.46 -7.73
N SER A 125 2.69 -4.19 -8.81
CA SER A 125 2.54 -2.84 -9.35
C SER A 125 1.91 -1.89 -8.33
N THR A 126 2.30 -0.62 -8.39
CA THR A 126 1.67 0.44 -7.62
C THR A 126 0.63 1.15 -8.48
N ILE A 127 -0.63 1.04 -8.10
CA ILE A 127 -1.71 1.82 -8.70
C ILE A 127 -1.74 3.19 -8.04
N ASN A 128 -1.53 4.23 -8.83
CA ASN A 128 -1.72 5.61 -8.43
C ASN A 128 -3.15 6.03 -8.79
N ILE A 129 -3.89 6.57 -7.82
CA ILE A 129 -5.23 7.12 -7.99
C ILE A 129 -5.11 8.61 -7.73
N ARG A 130 -5.08 9.42 -8.79
CA ARG A 130 -4.92 10.87 -8.72
C ARG A 130 -6.27 11.58 -8.87
N LEU A 131 -6.44 12.64 -8.07
CA LEU A 131 -7.61 13.51 -8.10
C LEU A 131 -7.25 14.87 -8.67
N LYS A 132 -8.17 15.46 -9.44
CA LYS A 132 -8.07 16.84 -9.90
C LYS A 132 -9.38 17.56 -9.57
N LEU A 133 -9.29 18.51 -8.66
CA LEU A 133 -10.38 19.38 -8.25
C LEU A 133 -10.50 20.53 -9.27
N ASN A 134 -11.67 20.69 -9.87
CA ASN A 134 -11.99 21.79 -10.77
C ASN A 134 -13.02 22.71 -10.10
N LEU A 135 -12.77 24.02 -10.15
CA LEU A 135 -13.65 25.04 -9.61
C LEU A 135 -14.45 25.75 -10.72
N THR A 136 -15.59 26.30 -10.37
CA THR A 136 -16.48 27.03 -11.29
C THR A 136 -15.84 28.31 -11.86
N ASN A 137 -14.84 28.87 -11.18
CA ASN A 137 -14.06 30.03 -11.64
C ASN A 137 -12.91 29.66 -12.62
N GLY A 138 -12.86 28.40 -13.08
CA GLY A 138 -11.88 27.90 -14.05
C GLY A 138 -10.54 27.47 -13.46
N ARG A 139 -10.33 27.62 -12.16
CA ARG A 139 -9.09 27.15 -11.49
C ARG A 139 -9.16 25.64 -11.23
N SER A 140 -8.02 24.98 -11.24
CA SER A 140 -7.92 23.56 -10.91
C SER A 140 -6.73 23.27 -10.01
N PHE A 141 -6.85 22.22 -9.20
CA PHE A 141 -5.85 21.80 -8.21
C PHE A 141 -5.68 20.29 -8.27
N SER A 142 -4.44 19.84 -8.26
CA SER A 142 -4.08 18.42 -8.21
C SER A 142 -2.71 18.27 -7.52
N THR A 143 -1.99 17.17 -7.77
CA THR A 143 -0.71 16.87 -7.13
C THR A 143 0.36 17.94 -7.31
N GLU A 144 0.33 18.71 -8.39
CA GLU A 144 1.25 19.81 -8.65
C GLU A 144 1.06 21.02 -7.72
N ALA A 145 -0.12 21.13 -7.10
CA ALA A 145 -0.44 22.16 -6.12
C ALA A 145 -0.08 21.75 -4.67
N VAL A 146 0.42 20.50 -4.47
CA VAL A 146 0.65 19.95 -3.13
C VAL A 146 1.98 20.44 -2.57
N THR A 147 1.94 20.97 -1.36
CA THR A 147 3.11 21.27 -0.53
C THR A 147 3.13 20.35 0.71
N GLY A 148 4.27 20.25 1.40
CA GLY A 148 4.39 19.41 2.59
C GLY A 148 3.37 19.73 3.69
N SER A 149 2.93 20.99 3.81
CA SER A 149 1.89 21.39 4.75
C SER A 149 0.50 20.87 4.37
N MET A 150 0.22 20.68 3.08
CA MET A 150 -1.08 20.21 2.60
C MET A 150 -1.29 18.71 2.85
N THR A 151 -0.23 17.91 2.84
CA THR A 151 -0.29 16.48 3.17
C THR A 151 -0.33 16.23 4.68
N GLY A 152 0.05 17.22 5.49
CA GLY A 152 0.08 17.15 6.95
C GLY A 152 -1.30 16.92 7.58
N SER A 153 -1.28 16.67 8.89
CA SER A 153 -2.45 16.25 9.67
C SER A 153 -3.64 17.23 9.64
N TYR A 154 -3.42 18.51 9.39
CA TYR A 154 -4.47 19.51 9.32
C TYR A 154 -5.26 19.45 8.00
N PHE A 155 -4.59 19.60 6.87
CA PHE A 155 -5.26 19.62 5.57
C PHE A 155 -5.56 18.23 5.02
N LYS A 156 -4.66 17.25 5.20
CA LYS A 156 -4.79 15.88 4.71
C LYS A 156 -5.21 15.80 3.22
N SER A 157 -4.62 16.66 2.37
CA SER A 157 -5.00 16.82 0.97
C SER A 157 -3.86 16.39 0.04
N PRO A 158 -3.63 15.08 -0.14
CA PRO A 158 -2.54 14.57 -0.98
C PRO A 158 -2.86 14.63 -2.48
N TYR A 159 -4.12 14.75 -2.89
CA TYR A 159 -4.62 14.61 -4.26
C TYR A 159 -4.24 13.31 -4.97
N ALA A 160 -3.58 12.38 -4.29
CA ALA A 160 -3.25 11.07 -4.85
C ALA A 160 -3.17 10.00 -3.76
N TYR A 161 -3.46 8.77 -4.16
CA TYR A 161 -3.36 7.57 -3.31
C TYR A 161 -2.58 6.50 -4.07
N ASN A 162 -1.50 6.02 -3.46
CA ASN A 162 -0.71 4.92 -4.00
C ASN A 162 -1.14 3.61 -3.32
N LYS A 163 -1.51 2.62 -4.11
CA LYS A 163 -1.94 1.30 -3.65
C LYS A 163 -1.14 0.21 -4.34
N ILE A 164 -0.37 -0.53 -3.57
CA ILE A 164 0.35 -1.70 -4.10
C ILE A 164 -0.65 -2.83 -4.33
N VAL A 165 -0.57 -3.47 -5.49
CA VAL A 165 -1.32 -4.70 -5.78
C VAL A 165 -0.60 -5.86 -5.11
N LEU A 166 -1.11 -6.27 -3.96
CA LEU A 166 -0.59 -7.41 -3.20
C LEU A 166 -0.79 -8.70 -4.00
N CYS A 167 0.02 -9.70 -3.72
CA CYS A 167 -0.07 -11.01 -4.36
C CYS A 167 -0.33 -12.11 -3.31
N ASN A 168 -1.24 -11.82 -2.38
CA ASN A 168 -1.55 -12.75 -1.30
C ASN A 168 -2.51 -13.84 -1.79
N VAL A 169 -2.06 -15.08 -1.76
CA VAL A 169 -2.88 -16.25 -2.06
C VAL A 169 -3.68 -16.59 -0.78
N THR A 170 -4.96 -16.23 -0.75
CA THR A 170 -5.80 -16.34 0.45
C THR A 170 -6.85 -17.45 0.37
N ASP A 171 -7.13 -17.97 -0.84
CA ASP A 171 -8.19 -18.95 -1.10
C ASP A 171 -7.69 -20.41 -1.18
N GLY A 172 -6.39 -20.63 -0.92
CA GLY A 172 -5.76 -21.95 -1.02
C GLY A 172 -5.50 -22.41 -2.45
N SER A 173 -5.65 -21.54 -3.47
CA SER A 173 -5.30 -21.87 -4.86
C SER A 173 -3.82 -22.16 -4.99
N ALA A 174 -3.47 -23.17 -5.80
CA ALA A 174 -2.08 -23.47 -6.10
C ALA A 174 -1.49 -22.42 -7.05
N VAL A 175 -0.28 -21.94 -6.74
CA VAL A 175 0.51 -21.09 -7.62
C VAL A 175 1.60 -21.94 -8.25
N PRO A 176 1.54 -22.25 -9.55
CA PRO A 176 2.54 -23.06 -10.24
C PRO A 176 3.92 -22.40 -10.21
N GLY A 177 4.96 -23.20 -9.97
CA GLY A 177 6.32 -22.69 -9.90
C GLY A 177 7.27 -23.65 -9.20
N ILE A 178 8.51 -23.21 -9.03
CA ILE A 178 9.55 -23.95 -8.32
C ILE A 178 9.74 -23.27 -6.97
N TYR A 179 9.54 -24.01 -5.91
CA TYR A 179 9.69 -23.55 -4.53
C TYR A 179 10.94 -24.14 -3.91
N THR A 180 11.85 -23.29 -3.46
CA THR A 180 13.07 -23.70 -2.75
C THR A 180 12.93 -23.33 -1.28
N VAL A 181 12.87 -24.35 -0.43
CA VAL A 181 12.81 -24.22 1.03
C VAL A 181 14.24 -24.30 1.54
N LYS A 182 14.81 -23.16 1.94
CA LYS A 182 16.10 -23.11 2.66
C LYS A 182 15.83 -23.21 4.14
N MET A 183 16.59 -24.05 4.81
CA MET A 183 16.44 -24.39 6.21
C MET A 183 17.75 -24.22 6.95
N VAL A 184 17.70 -23.72 8.16
CA VAL A 184 18.87 -23.54 9.05
C VAL A 184 18.48 -24.01 10.44
N ASP A 185 19.39 -24.75 11.04
CA ASP A 185 19.42 -25.12 12.45
C ASP A 185 20.59 -24.39 13.11
N THR A 186 20.33 -23.58 14.10
CA THR A 186 21.37 -22.76 14.74
C THR A 186 22.21 -23.55 15.76
N TYR A 187 21.70 -24.64 16.28
CA TYR A 187 22.47 -25.54 17.14
C TYR A 187 23.31 -26.54 16.33
N GLY A 188 22.77 -27.06 15.23
CA GLY A 188 23.51 -27.88 14.27
C GLY A 188 23.33 -29.38 14.47
N ASP A 189 22.19 -29.83 15.02
CA ASP A 189 21.87 -31.25 15.18
C ASP A 189 20.55 -31.65 14.51
N GLY A 190 20.04 -30.76 13.64
CA GLY A 190 18.83 -30.96 12.82
C GLY A 190 17.53 -30.57 13.52
N TRP A 191 16.45 -30.53 12.74
CA TRP A 191 15.16 -30.07 13.22
C TRP A 191 14.36 -31.18 13.95
N GLN A 192 14.54 -31.33 15.23
CA GLN A 192 13.91 -32.38 16.04
C GLN A 192 12.37 -32.27 16.02
N ASP A 193 11.75 -32.94 15.04
CA ASP A 193 10.30 -32.97 14.77
C ASP A 193 9.70 -31.64 14.24
N SER A 194 10.45 -30.53 14.23
CA SER A 194 10.04 -29.29 13.53
C SER A 194 10.05 -29.51 12.03
N ARG A 195 9.06 -28.99 11.32
CA ARG A 195 8.94 -29.18 9.88
C ARG A 195 8.05 -28.14 9.21
N ILE A 196 8.28 -27.95 7.94
CA ILE A 196 7.35 -27.26 7.06
C ILE A 196 6.54 -28.32 6.30
N LYS A 197 5.23 -28.15 6.27
CA LYS A 197 4.32 -29.00 5.54
C LYS A 197 3.68 -28.24 4.40
N LEU A 198 3.74 -28.77 3.20
CA LEU A 198 2.94 -28.34 2.06
C LEU A 198 1.90 -29.40 1.76
N THR A 199 0.63 -29.05 1.82
CA THR A 199 -0.46 -29.88 1.30
C THR A 199 -0.77 -29.41 -0.12
N LEU A 200 -0.49 -30.26 -1.12
CA LEU A 200 -0.71 -30.00 -2.54
C LEU A 200 -1.74 -30.99 -3.07
N ASP A 201 -2.91 -30.50 -3.48
CA ASP A 201 -4.04 -31.33 -3.96
C ASP A 201 -4.34 -32.52 -3.03
N GLY A 202 -4.26 -32.29 -1.73
CA GLY A 202 -4.48 -33.28 -0.69
C GLY A 202 -3.28 -34.19 -0.37
N THR A 203 -2.17 -34.09 -1.10
CA THR A 203 -0.92 -34.82 -0.83
C THR A 203 -0.03 -33.99 0.06
N GLU A 204 0.49 -34.57 1.14
CA GLU A 204 1.37 -33.89 2.08
C GLU A 204 2.85 -34.10 1.69
N HIS A 205 3.58 -32.98 1.59
CA HIS A 205 5.01 -32.87 1.35
C HIS A 205 5.67 -32.25 2.57
N ILE A 206 6.74 -32.84 3.07
CA ILE A 206 7.42 -32.43 4.28
C ILE A 206 8.84 -31.95 3.95
N PHE A 207 9.20 -30.82 4.53
CA PHE A 207 10.55 -30.23 4.47
C PHE A 207 11.09 -30.11 5.89
N ALA A 208 12.24 -30.72 6.14
CA ALA A 208 12.90 -30.67 7.42
C ALA A 208 14.41 -30.94 7.26
N ILE A 209 15.21 -30.44 8.19
CA ILE A 209 16.59 -30.89 8.34
C ILE A 209 16.56 -32.23 9.11
N PRO A 210 17.11 -33.32 8.56
CA PRO A 210 17.16 -34.59 9.25
C PRO A 210 17.87 -34.46 10.62
N SER A 211 17.33 -35.13 11.62
CA SER A 211 17.93 -35.16 12.96
C SER A 211 17.91 -36.58 13.53
N PRO A 212 19.00 -37.06 14.11
CA PRO A 212 19.02 -38.35 14.81
C PRO A 212 18.25 -38.33 16.12
N TYR A 213 17.87 -37.15 16.62
CA TYR A 213 17.21 -36.96 17.91
C TYR A 213 15.70 -36.74 17.79
N GLY A 214 15.14 -36.85 16.59
CA GLY A 214 13.70 -36.78 16.37
C GLY A 214 12.93 -37.89 17.11
N SER A 215 11.64 -37.65 17.43
CA SER A 215 10.80 -38.63 18.13
C SER A 215 10.41 -39.84 17.27
N GLY A 216 10.76 -39.82 15.99
CA GLY A 216 10.35 -40.88 15.05
C GLY A 216 8.84 -40.90 14.83
N VAL A 217 8.15 -39.77 14.96
CA VAL A 217 6.75 -39.64 14.56
C VAL A 217 6.62 -40.10 13.12
N ALA A 218 5.85 -41.18 12.91
CA ALA A 218 5.60 -41.71 11.59
C ALA A 218 4.95 -40.61 10.70
N ILE A 219 5.70 -40.10 9.78
CA ILE A 219 5.23 -39.08 8.84
C ILE A 219 4.59 -39.87 7.70
N ASN A 220 3.26 -39.95 7.66
CA ASN A 220 2.51 -40.49 6.51
C ASN A 220 2.47 -39.49 5.35
N ALA A 221 3.65 -38.93 5.03
CA ALA A 221 3.80 -37.87 4.02
C ALA A 221 5.10 -38.07 3.25
N THR A 222 5.17 -37.53 2.06
CA THR A 222 6.39 -37.53 1.26
C THR A 222 7.41 -36.56 1.86
N LEU A 223 8.54 -37.11 2.37
CA LEU A 223 9.68 -36.29 2.76
C LEU A 223 10.42 -35.79 1.51
N GLU A 224 10.46 -34.48 1.33
CA GLU A 224 11.14 -33.89 0.17
C GLU A 224 12.67 -34.09 0.28
N PRO A 225 13.35 -34.40 -0.85
CA PRO A 225 14.79 -34.59 -0.85
C PRO A 225 15.54 -33.37 -0.28
N TYR A 226 16.36 -33.62 0.72
CA TYR A 226 17.16 -32.61 1.38
C TYR A 226 18.60 -32.64 0.88
N THR A 227 19.14 -31.47 0.59
CA THR A 227 20.56 -31.28 0.25
C THR A 227 21.20 -30.32 1.25
N GLY A 228 22.14 -30.80 2.04
CA GLY A 228 22.82 -30.01 3.07
C GLY A 228 23.45 -30.89 4.15
N ASN A 229 23.62 -30.29 5.33
CA ASN A 229 24.12 -30.93 6.53
C ASN A 229 23.17 -30.67 7.72
N ASP A 230 23.52 -31.12 8.90
CA ASP A 230 22.66 -31.00 10.10
C ASP A 230 22.40 -29.54 10.51
N SER A 231 23.22 -28.59 10.05
CA SER A 231 23.07 -27.16 10.39
C SER A 231 22.33 -26.35 9.32
N SER A 232 22.42 -26.73 8.04
CA SER A 232 21.76 -25.96 6.97
C SER A 232 21.70 -26.70 5.64
N GLY A 233 20.67 -26.39 4.87
CA GLY A 233 20.49 -26.92 3.53
C GLY A 233 19.20 -26.46 2.89
N PHE A 234 18.76 -27.19 1.88
CA PHE A 234 17.54 -26.86 1.15
C PHE A 234 16.86 -28.09 0.56
N SER A 235 15.57 -27.95 0.29
CA SER A 235 14.76 -28.86 -0.54
C SER A 235 14.03 -28.05 -1.60
N THR A 236 13.74 -28.67 -2.74
CA THR A 236 13.02 -28.00 -3.84
C THR A 236 11.86 -28.85 -4.30
N ILE A 237 10.69 -28.21 -4.48
CA ILE A 237 9.51 -28.85 -5.07
C ILE A 237 9.01 -28.03 -6.27
N THR A 238 8.57 -28.74 -7.31
CA THR A 238 7.91 -28.12 -8.47
C THR A 238 6.41 -28.31 -8.39
N ILE A 239 5.67 -27.21 -8.34
CA ILE A 239 4.21 -27.21 -8.41
C ILE A 239 3.81 -27.00 -9.88
N PRO A 240 3.15 -27.99 -10.52
CA PRO A 240 2.80 -27.91 -11.93
C PRO A 240 1.56 -27.03 -12.16
N ASN A 241 1.36 -26.61 -13.42
CA ASN A 241 0.15 -25.85 -13.84
C ASN A 241 -1.17 -26.60 -13.60
N SER A 242 -1.13 -27.92 -13.45
CA SER A 242 -2.32 -28.75 -13.19
C SER A 242 -2.77 -28.74 -11.73
N ALA A 243 -1.92 -28.28 -10.80
CA ALA A 243 -2.26 -28.21 -9.39
C ALA A 243 -3.41 -27.24 -9.13
N LYS A 244 -4.31 -27.59 -8.18
CA LYS A 244 -5.51 -26.82 -7.86
C LYS A 244 -5.39 -26.11 -6.52
N THR A 245 -4.89 -26.83 -5.50
CA THR A 245 -4.85 -26.32 -4.14
C THR A 245 -3.48 -26.49 -3.53
N MET A 246 -3.06 -25.52 -2.72
CA MET A 246 -1.84 -25.60 -1.92
C MET A 246 -2.02 -24.92 -0.58
N LYS A 247 -1.43 -25.52 0.46
CA LYS A 247 -1.44 -24.97 1.82
C LYS A 247 -0.09 -25.18 2.47
N TRP A 248 0.55 -24.11 2.93
CA TRP A 248 1.81 -24.16 3.65
C TRP A 248 1.57 -24.00 5.14
N GLU A 249 2.16 -24.89 5.93
CA GLU A 249 2.02 -24.91 7.39
C GLU A 249 3.40 -25.07 8.03
N TRP A 250 3.62 -24.35 9.13
CA TRP A 250 4.71 -24.64 10.06
C TRP A 250 4.20 -25.56 11.15
N ILE A 251 4.92 -26.65 11.42
CA ILE A 251 4.65 -27.58 12.51
C ILE A 251 5.82 -27.54 13.47
N GLU A 252 5.54 -27.07 14.67
CA GLU A 252 6.52 -26.94 15.72
C GLU A 252 6.94 -28.29 16.29
N GLY A 253 8.24 -28.50 16.45
CA GLY A 253 8.84 -29.63 17.10
C GLY A 253 9.38 -29.29 18.50
N ARG A 254 10.51 -29.92 18.92
CA ARG A 254 11.03 -29.78 20.28
C ARG A 254 11.84 -28.52 20.55
N TYR A 255 12.58 -28.03 19.61
CA TYR A 255 13.46 -26.86 19.75
C TYR A 255 13.20 -25.86 18.60
N PRO A 256 12.00 -25.25 18.59
CA PRO A 256 11.62 -24.35 17.48
C PRO A 256 12.46 -23.09 17.42
N ASP A 257 13.08 -22.69 18.55
CA ASP A 257 13.97 -21.54 18.66
C ASP A 257 15.30 -21.71 17.93
N GLU A 258 15.68 -22.94 17.58
CA GLU A 258 16.87 -23.22 16.78
C GLU A 258 16.61 -23.17 15.27
N THR A 259 15.35 -23.09 14.85
CA THR A 259 14.95 -23.25 13.46
C THR A 259 14.79 -21.94 12.73
N ASN A 260 15.34 -21.84 11.50
CA ASN A 260 15.10 -20.74 10.58
C ASN A 260 14.81 -21.30 9.19
N TYR A 261 13.95 -20.63 8.45
CA TYR A 261 13.71 -21.01 7.06
C TYR A 261 13.33 -19.84 6.16
N THR A 262 13.56 -20.03 4.88
CA THR A 262 13.09 -19.16 3.80
C THR A 262 12.54 -20.04 2.71
N ILE A 263 11.34 -19.74 2.24
CA ILE A 263 10.79 -20.41 1.06
C ILE A 263 10.96 -19.47 -0.13
N ALA A 264 11.69 -19.72 -1.18
CA ALA A 264 11.90 -18.93 -2.39
C ALA A 264 11.07 -19.49 -3.55
N TYR A 265 10.50 -18.60 -4.32
CA TYR A 265 9.68 -18.90 -5.48
C TYR A 265 10.42 -18.52 -6.77
N THR A 266 10.33 -19.39 -7.77
CA THR A 266 10.80 -19.14 -9.12
C THR A 266 9.70 -19.59 -10.08
N LYS A 267 9.41 -18.83 -11.13
CA LYS A 267 8.44 -19.24 -12.16
C LYS A 267 8.90 -20.51 -12.84
N LEU A 268 7.96 -21.28 -13.44
CA LEU A 268 8.29 -22.52 -14.16
C LEU A 268 9.24 -22.31 -15.34
N ASP A 269 9.29 -21.12 -15.92
CA ASP A 269 10.25 -20.74 -16.98
C ASP A 269 11.66 -20.40 -16.43
N GLY A 270 11.85 -20.48 -15.11
CA GLY A 270 13.10 -20.17 -14.44
C GLY A 270 13.32 -18.69 -14.13
N SER A 271 12.44 -17.80 -14.53
CA SER A 271 12.52 -16.39 -14.16
C SER A 271 12.15 -16.19 -12.70
N LYS A 272 12.80 -15.21 -12.03
CA LYS A 272 12.49 -14.91 -10.64
C LYS A 272 11.26 -14.02 -10.54
N SER A 273 10.37 -14.30 -9.59
CA SER A 273 9.37 -13.35 -9.19
C SER A 273 10.03 -12.16 -8.45
N GLN A 274 9.43 -10.96 -8.58
CA GLN A 274 9.96 -9.76 -7.94
C GLN A 274 9.80 -9.78 -6.40
N ASN A 275 8.85 -10.54 -5.91
CA ASN A 275 8.54 -10.65 -4.47
C ASN A 275 8.44 -12.11 -4.06
N SER A 276 9.53 -12.73 -3.71
CA SER A 276 9.47 -13.94 -2.91
C SER A 276 9.52 -13.50 -1.44
N PHE A 277 8.60 -13.59 -0.44
CA PHE A 277 8.33 -14.65 0.13
C PHE A 277 8.15 -14.80 1.59
N VAL A 278 8.16 -15.88 2.16
CA VAL A 278 8.14 -16.24 3.57
C VAL A 278 9.56 -16.30 4.08
N GLN A 279 9.87 -15.47 5.05
CA GLN A 279 11.04 -15.63 5.90
C GLN A 279 10.57 -15.79 7.34
N ALA A 280 11.01 -16.83 8.02
CA ALA A 280 10.73 -17.02 9.42
C ALA A 280 12.02 -17.40 10.15
N SER A 281 12.21 -16.83 11.32
CA SER A 281 13.36 -17.02 12.18
C SER A 281 12.87 -17.23 13.61
N HIS A 282 13.35 -18.30 14.24
CA HIS A 282 13.28 -18.47 15.66
C HIS A 282 14.67 -18.20 16.22
N GLY A 283 14.96 -16.97 16.57
CA GLY A 283 16.27 -16.61 17.12
C GLY A 283 16.36 -16.91 18.61
N THR A 284 17.59 -17.09 19.10
CA THR A 284 17.92 -17.28 20.53
C THR A 284 17.47 -16.12 21.45
N SER A 285 16.85 -15.09 20.94
CA SER A 285 16.39 -13.90 21.66
C SER A 285 14.90 -13.87 22.00
N GLY A 286 14.17 -14.98 21.82
CA GLY A 286 12.77 -15.11 22.26
C GLY A 286 11.74 -14.38 21.36
N ASN A 287 12.13 -13.86 20.21
CA ASN A 287 11.21 -13.37 19.19
C ASN A 287 10.78 -14.53 18.30
N ASN A 288 9.68 -15.16 18.65
CA ASN A 288 9.01 -16.17 17.84
C ASN A 288 8.29 -15.51 16.66
N ASP A 289 9.02 -15.09 15.64
CA ASP A 289 8.44 -14.55 14.41
C ASP A 289 7.98 -15.63 13.42
N ALA A 290 8.26 -16.92 13.72
CA ALA A 290 7.73 -17.99 12.91
C ALA A 290 6.25 -18.19 13.24
N LEU A 291 5.42 -18.06 12.24
CA LEU A 291 3.99 -18.31 12.38
C LEU A 291 3.78 -19.81 12.51
N ILE A 292 3.10 -20.21 13.59
CA ILE A 292 2.54 -21.55 13.74
C ILE A 292 1.24 -21.57 12.96
N GLY A 293 1.02 -22.64 12.16
CA GLY A 293 -0.20 -22.81 11.37
C GLY A 293 -0.10 -22.30 9.92
N GLU A 294 -1.23 -21.93 9.37
CA GLU A 294 -1.35 -21.59 7.96
C GLU A 294 -0.62 -20.28 7.59
N LYS A 295 0.17 -20.34 6.54
CA LYS A 295 0.87 -19.17 5.99
C LYS A 295 0.17 -18.63 4.76
N ILE A 296 -0.06 -17.33 4.75
CA ILE A 296 -0.45 -16.60 3.55
C ILE A 296 0.82 -16.27 2.78
N LEU A 297 0.92 -16.77 1.55
CA LEU A 297 2.03 -16.48 0.66
C LEU A 297 1.73 -15.23 -0.17
N SER A 298 2.72 -14.35 -0.30
CA SER A 298 2.68 -13.23 -1.22
C SER A 298 3.60 -13.53 -2.39
N ILE A 299 3.03 -13.99 -3.51
CA ILE A 299 3.76 -14.44 -4.69
C ILE A 299 3.27 -13.67 -5.91
N CYS A 300 4.02 -12.67 -6.36
CA CYS A 300 3.73 -11.99 -7.61
C CYS A 300 4.31 -12.78 -8.80
N GLN A 301 3.44 -13.18 -9.71
CA GLN A 301 3.82 -13.85 -10.97
C GLN A 301 4.21 -12.85 -12.06
#